data_869b59b34ccb04654999e5fc5cdd9037
#
_entry.id   869b59b34ccb04654999e5fc5cdd9037
#
_cell.length_a   1.000
_cell.length_b   1.000
_cell.length_c   1.000
_cell.angle_alpha   90.00
_cell.angle_beta   90.00
_cell.angle_gamma   90.00
#
_symmetry.space_group_name_H-M   'P 1'
#
loop_
_entity.id
_entity.type
_entity.pdbx_description
1 polymer ?
#
loop_
_entity_poly.entity_id
_entity_poly.type
_entity_poly.pdbx_seq_one_letter_code
_entity_poly.pdbx_strand_id
1 'polypeptide(L)'
;RRELCRQTFGILKTATGGGTFVQKPSLSSLLDSTVKNQVEWFTDFDVWQGTSYLEELSAATQVLQSSNVRQASELGKFLAAILDEHQTWPGTLSQFAEELPRVQSFVAQFRDEIGKRLEAALIAQLQKNRNFVAEFAAFLETLQQIEGDEADEAEVDDEEDSQTPKVGAQAATNEYYQALRALARGAATKRAVNKVNRVGKVIEWLGDRVLLQSDLIDIGNKLILQTAARRFVTPVRGYVSGIGKRYRAFRRERQGEGTWYESSGFDQRDVHPLELDVILLATLKAGNELINRRNVQRAIDSPQWAPLKAVMSCYRHQILVDEATDFSPLQLACMNALAHPRTRSVFACGDFNQRLTTWGVRSPEALSWSLPSLEVREITVAYRQSRQLNDLARDIIRAVGGTVQNVSLPAEVNNDVASPVLVENSSNTQTVEWLAARITDIERFVDQLPS
;
A
#
# COMPACT_ATOMS: atom_id res chain seq x y z
N ARG A 1 -5.61 4.94 -15.86
CA ARG A 1 -6.19 4.62 -14.54
C ARG A 1 -6.32 3.12 -14.30
N ARG A 2 -7.01 2.34 -15.16
CA ARG A 2 -7.17 0.87 -14.98
C ARG A 2 -5.83 0.12 -14.98
N GLU A 3 -4.90 0.46 -15.86
CA GLU A 3 -3.59 -0.20 -15.94
C GLU A 3 -2.70 0.18 -14.75
N LEU A 4 -2.70 1.46 -14.35
CA LEU A 4 -2.02 1.91 -13.15
C LEU A 4 -2.59 1.23 -11.89
N CYS A 5 -3.92 1.16 -11.77
CA CYS A 5 -4.58 0.41 -10.70
C CYS A 5 -4.19 -1.07 -10.73
N ARG A 6 -4.07 -1.71 -11.90
CA ARG A 6 -3.70 -3.11 -12.02
C ARG A 6 -2.24 -3.37 -11.59
N GLN A 7 -1.30 -2.51 -11.99
CA GLN A 7 0.10 -2.57 -11.58
C GLN A 7 0.25 -2.25 -10.07
N THR A 8 -0.46 -1.24 -9.58
CA THR A 8 -0.52 -0.88 -8.15
C THR A 8 -1.21 -1.97 -7.33
N PHE A 9 -2.28 -2.58 -7.85
CA PHE A 9 -2.93 -3.74 -7.24
C PHE A 9 -2.00 -4.96 -7.18
N GLY A 10 -1.13 -5.16 -8.16
CA GLY A 10 -0.06 -6.17 -8.11
C GLY A 10 0.88 -5.91 -6.94
N ILE A 11 1.35 -4.66 -6.77
CA ILE A 11 2.19 -4.23 -5.64
C ILE A 11 1.42 -4.36 -4.32
N LEU A 12 0.16 -3.92 -4.26
CA LEU A 12 -0.69 -4.01 -3.08
C LEU A 12 -1.07 -5.46 -2.76
N LYS A 13 -1.34 -6.30 -3.75
CA LYS A 13 -1.65 -7.72 -3.57
C LYS A 13 -0.47 -8.47 -2.95
N THR A 14 0.74 -8.18 -3.41
CA THR A 14 1.98 -8.73 -2.83
C THR A 14 2.21 -8.18 -1.42
N ALA A 15 1.97 -6.88 -1.20
CA ALA A 15 2.14 -6.24 0.11
C ALA A 15 1.11 -6.67 1.17
N THR A 16 -0.03 -7.20 0.75
CA THR A 16 -1.14 -7.59 1.64
C THR A 16 -1.26 -9.09 1.84
N GLY A 17 -0.27 -9.86 1.39
CA GLY A 17 -0.27 -11.31 1.59
C GLY A 17 -1.36 -12.07 0.82
N GLY A 18 -1.82 -11.54 -0.31
CA GLY A 18 -2.77 -12.22 -1.19
C GLY A 18 -4.25 -12.06 -0.83
N GLY A 19 -4.59 -11.33 0.23
CA GLY A 19 -5.97 -11.03 0.61
C GLY A 19 -6.69 -10.22 -0.47
N THR A 20 -7.90 -10.64 -0.83
CA THR A 20 -8.76 -9.87 -1.73
C THR A 20 -9.28 -8.64 -0.98
N PHE A 21 -8.91 -7.44 -1.42
CA PHE A 21 -9.57 -6.22 -0.94
C PHE A 21 -10.98 -6.17 -1.52
N VAL A 22 -11.97 -6.02 -0.66
CA VAL A 22 -13.34 -5.72 -1.07
C VAL A 22 -13.48 -4.21 -1.06
N GLN A 23 -13.53 -3.61 -2.24
CA GLN A 23 -13.82 -2.19 -2.38
C GLN A 23 -15.30 -1.96 -2.09
N LYS A 24 -15.65 -1.36 -0.96
CA LYS A 24 -17.00 -0.93 -0.64
C LYS A 24 -17.09 0.59 -0.78
N PRO A 25 -17.73 1.10 -1.84
CA PRO A 25 -17.79 2.54 -2.13
C PRO A 25 -18.65 3.34 -1.14
N SER A 26 -19.43 2.69 -0.29
CA SER A 26 -20.41 3.32 0.62
C SER A 26 -20.03 3.26 2.10
N LEU A 27 -18.74 3.17 2.43
CA LEU A 27 -18.33 3.10 3.83
C LEU A 27 -18.42 4.49 4.49
N SER A 28 -19.39 4.64 5.38
CA SER A 28 -19.55 5.75 6.32
C SER A 28 -18.57 5.71 7.49
N SER A 29 -17.48 4.98 7.38
CA SER A 29 -16.55 4.71 8.47
C SER A 29 -15.34 5.65 8.49
N LEU A 30 -15.17 6.49 7.45
CA LEU A 30 -14.29 7.65 7.52
C LEU A 30 -15.07 8.82 8.11
N LEU A 31 -14.46 9.54 9.04
CA LEU A 31 -15.05 10.78 9.55
C LEU A 31 -15.14 11.82 8.41
N ASP A 32 -16.18 12.63 8.42
CA ASP A 32 -16.33 13.76 7.48
C ASP A 32 -15.13 14.71 7.54
N SER A 33 -14.54 14.88 8.72
CA SER A 33 -13.30 15.65 8.92
C SER A 33 -12.12 15.05 8.16
N THR A 34 -12.03 13.72 8.06
CA THR A 34 -10.96 13.03 7.30
C THR A 34 -11.06 13.32 5.81
N VAL A 35 -12.28 13.27 5.26
CA VAL A 35 -12.53 13.61 3.85
C VAL A 35 -12.16 15.05 3.54
N LYS A 36 -12.32 15.96 4.51
CA LYS A 36 -11.97 17.38 4.38
C LYS A 36 -10.46 17.64 4.59
N ASN A 37 -9.82 16.89 5.49
CA ASN A 37 -8.43 17.10 5.91
C ASN A 37 -7.49 15.98 5.42
N GLN A 38 -7.61 15.59 4.15
CA GLN A 38 -6.85 14.49 3.56
C GLN A 38 -5.33 14.69 3.61
N VAL A 39 -4.87 15.94 3.53
CA VAL A 39 -3.44 16.29 3.62
C VAL A 39 -2.87 15.96 4.99
N GLU A 40 -3.59 16.33 6.05
CA GLU A 40 -3.19 16.04 7.43
C GLU A 40 -3.22 14.54 7.72
N TRP A 41 -4.27 13.87 7.26
CA TRP A 41 -4.40 12.42 7.37
C TRP A 41 -3.24 11.68 6.71
N PHE A 42 -2.89 12.06 5.47
CA PHE A 42 -1.72 11.48 4.80
C PHE A 42 -0.43 11.78 5.56
N THR A 43 -0.25 13.00 6.03
CA THR A 43 0.96 13.42 6.76
C THR A 43 1.12 12.63 8.05
N ASP A 44 0.03 12.42 8.80
CA ASP A 44 0.04 11.57 10.00
C ASP A 44 0.49 10.15 9.66
N PHE A 45 -0.08 9.55 8.63
CA PHE A 45 0.33 8.21 8.19
C PHE A 45 1.80 8.16 7.74
N ASP A 46 2.25 9.12 6.94
CA ASP A 46 3.61 9.13 6.38
C ASP A 46 4.68 9.23 7.48
N VAL A 47 4.44 10.04 8.49
CA VAL A 47 5.30 10.16 9.68
C VAL A 47 5.24 8.88 10.52
N TRP A 48 4.04 8.39 10.83
CA TRP A 48 3.83 7.20 11.62
C TRP A 48 4.49 5.96 10.99
N GLN A 49 4.31 5.74 9.70
CA GLN A 49 4.86 4.58 9.01
C GLN A 49 6.39 4.58 8.93
N GLY A 50 7.01 5.75 8.77
CA GLY A 50 8.46 5.89 8.79
C GLY A 50 9.05 5.56 10.18
N THR A 51 8.44 6.12 11.23
CA THR A 51 8.83 5.87 12.63
C THR A 51 8.65 4.40 12.99
N SER A 52 7.48 3.83 12.72
CA SER A 52 7.18 2.42 13.00
C SER A 52 8.17 1.47 12.34
N TYR A 53 8.57 1.74 11.08
CA TYR A 53 9.56 0.89 10.41
C TYR A 53 10.96 0.99 11.03
N LEU A 54 11.41 2.18 11.41
CA LEU A 54 12.69 2.35 12.09
C LEU A 54 12.70 1.69 13.48
N GLU A 55 11.57 1.75 14.20
CA GLU A 55 11.40 1.03 15.47
C GLU A 55 11.49 -0.49 15.28
N GLU A 56 10.86 -1.04 14.23
CA GLU A 56 10.99 -2.45 13.89
C GLU A 56 12.44 -2.86 13.61
N LEU A 57 13.21 -2.02 12.91
CA LEU A 57 14.63 -2.27 12.65
C LEU A 57 15.46 -2.14 13.93
N SER A 58 15.18 -1.13 14.75
CA SER A 58 15.84 -0.96 16.05
C SER A 58 15.63 -2.15 16.97
N ALA A 59 14.39 -2.63 17.08
CA ALA A 59 14.09 -3.85 17.84
C ALA A 59 14.87 -5.07 17.31
N ALA A 60 15.01 -5.20 15.99
CA ALA A 60 15.80 -6.28 15.40
C ALA A 60 17.31 -6.16 15.73
N THR A 61 17.86 -4.94 15.74
CA THR A 61 19.26 -4.75 16.16
C THR A 61 19.48 -5.09 17.64
N GLN A 62 18.54 -4.74 18.51
CA GLN A 62 18.58 -5.08 19.94
C GLN A 62 18.60 -6.59 20.16
N VAL A 63 17.79 -7.35 19.42
CA VAL A 63 17.78 -8.81 19.48
C VAL A 63 19.16 -9.39 19.09
N LEU A 64 19.80 -8.84 18.05
CA LEU A 64 21.12 -9.26 17.63
C LEU A 64 22.20 -8.88 18.67
N GLN A 65 22.17 -7.65 19.18
CA GLN A 65 23.14 -7.15 20.18
C GLN A 65 23.12 -7.92 21.48
N SER A 66 21.93 -8.28 21.96
CA SER A 66 21.74 -9.00 23.22
C SER A 66 22.09 -10.49 23.14
N SER A 67 22.48 -10.98 21.97
CA SER A 67 22.83 -12.38 21.76
C SER A 67 24.18 -12.74 22.36
N ASN A 68 24.26 -13.95 22.97
CA ASN A 68 25.51 -14.55 23.39
C ASN A 68 26.39 -15.02 22.22
N VAL A 69 25.86 -15.04 21.00
CA VAL A 69 26.63 -15.39 19.79
C VAL A 69 27.42 -14.16 19.35
N ARG A 70 28.73 -14.21 19.46
CA ARG A 70 29.63 -13.09 19.17
C ARG A 70 29.38 -12.44 17.82
N GLN A 71 29.25 -13.23 16.77
CA GLN A 71 28.99 -12.72 15.41
C GLN A 71 27.67 -11.97 15.31
N ALA A 72 26.60 -12.44 15.98
CA ALA A 72 25.29 -11.75 16.01
C ALA A 72 25.41 -10.43 16.76
N SER A 73 26.08 -10.43 17.92
CA SER A 73 26.27 -9.21 18.71
C SER A 73 27.10 -8.16 17.97
N GLU A 74 28.16 -8.52 17.28
CA GLU A 74 28.97 -7.62 16.46
C GLU A 74 28.16 -7.06 15.27
N LEU A 75 27.37 -7.91 14.57
CA LEU A 75 26.48 -7.47 13.51
C LEU A 75 25.41 -6.49 14.04
N GLY A 76 24.79 -6.81 15.18
CA GLY A 76 23.79 -5.97 15.81
C GLY A 76 24.31 -4.57 16.18
N LYS A 77 25.52 -4.50 16.76
CA LYS A 77 26.18 -3.22 17.07
C LYS A 77 26.45 -2.40 15.82
N PHE A 78 26.92 -3.05 14.77
CA PHE A 78 27.19 -2.40 13.50
C PHE A 78 25.92 -1.84 12.85
N LEU A 79 24.83 -2.62 12.80
CA LEU A 79 23.55 -2.19 12.23
C LEU A 79 22.91 -1.08 13.08
N ALA A 80 23.05 -1.11 14.41
CA ALA A 80 22.57 -0.06 15.27
C ALA A 80 23.31 1.27 15.02
N ALA A 81 24.63 1.22 14.81
CA ALA A 81 25.41 2.42 14.50
C ALA A 81 24.90 3.10 13.20
N ILE A 82 24.50 2.32 12.18
CA ILE A 82 23.88 2.87 10.98
C ILE A 82 22.53 3.55 11.29
N LEU A 83 21.71 2.97 12.16
CA LEU A 83 20.44 3.57 12.58
C LEU A 83 20.66 4.88 13.34
N ASP A 84 21.66 4.95 14.20
CA ASP A 84 21.98 6.13 15.00
C ASP A 84 22.58 7.26 14.14
N GLU A 85 23.37 6.92 13.12
CA GLU A 85 23.98 7.90 12.19
C GLU A 85 22.95 8.53 11.24
N HIS A 86 21.97 7.75 10.81
CA HIS A 86 20.97 8.16 9.82
C HIS A 86 19.60 8.31 10.47
N GLN A 87 19.24 9.51 10.90
CA GLN A 87 17.95 9.78 11.53
C GLN A 87 16.75 9.71 10.58
N THR A 88 16.97 9.58 9.28
CA THR A 88 15.92 9.47 8.26
C THR A 88 15.92 8.11 7.58
N TRP A 89 14.74 7.51 7.42
CA TRP A 89 14.61 6.20 6.82
C TRP A 89 15.23 6.05 5.41
N PRO A 90 15.18 7.04 4.47
CA PRO A 90 15.81 6.87 3.16
C PRO A 90 17.34 6.77 3.24
N GLY A 91 17.97 7.48 4.18
CA GLY A 91 19.41 7.38 4.45
C GLY A 91 19.78 6.01 4.98
N THR A 92 19.10 5.59 6.03
CA THR A 92 19.25 4.29 6.69
C THR A 92 19.11 3.13 5.69
N LEU A 93 18.04 3.12 4.89
CA LEU A 93 17.80 2.03 3.93
C LEU A 93 18.84 1.96 2.83
N SER A 94 19.32 3.09 2.34
CA SER A 94 20.35 3.10 1.30
C SER A 94 21.69 2.56 1.83
N GLN A 95 22.05 2.86 3.08
CA GLN A 95 23.25 2.34 3.72
C GLN A 95 23.16 0.84 4.00
N PHE A 96 22.02 0.34 4.49
CA PHE A 96 21.83 -1.10 4.67
C PHE A 96 21.96 -1.87 3.36
N ALA A 97 21.52 -1.29 2.25
CA ALA A 97 21.65 -1.92 0.94
C ALA A 97 23.10 -2.04 0.48
N GLU A 98 23.99 -1.13 0.90
CA GLU A 98 25.43 -1.21 0.62
C GLU A 98 26.11 -2.33 1.45
N GLU A 99 25.65 -2.56 2.67
CA GLU A 99 26.18 -3.59 3.59
C GLU A 99 25.52 -4.98 3.42
N LEU A 100 24.69 -5.12 2.41
CA LEU A 100 23.92 -6.33 2.14
C LEU A 100 24.76 -7.63 2.12
N PRO A 101 25.96 -7.71 1.50
CA PRO A 101 26.74 -8.95 1.45
C PRO A 101 27.09 -9.52 2.85
N ARG A 102 27.38 -8.63 3.80
CA ARG A 102 27.71 -9.00 5.17
C ARG A 102 26.52 -9.64 5.89
N VAL A 103 25.33 -9.02 5.73
CA VAL A 103 24.10 -9.53 6.34
C VAL A 103 23.68 -10.85 5.69
N GLN A 104 23.77 -10.96 4.37
CA GLN A 104 23.45 -12.18 3.63
C GLN A 104 24.32 -13.36 4.06
N SER A 105 25.64 -13.15 4.22
CA SER A 105 26.56 -14.18 4.68
C SER A 105 26.17 -14.70 6.07
N PHE A 106 25.83 -13.79 6.99
CA PHE A 106 25.37 -14.16 8.33
C PHE A 106 24.07 -14.99 8.27
N VAL A 107 23.08 -14.55 7.52
CA VAL A 107 21.79 -15.25 7.38
C VAL A 107 21.98 -16.64 6.76
N ALA A 108 22.84 -16.76 5.74
CA ALA A 108 23.13 -18.02 5.08
C ALA A 108 23.80 -19.03 6.04
N GLN A 109 24.79 -18.59 6.83
CA GLN A 109 25.44 -19.44 7.82
C GLN A 109 24.42 -20.04 8.81
N PHE A 110 23.53 -19.22 9.37
CA PHE A 110 22.52 -19.71 10.32
C PHE A 110 21.50 -20.62 9.65
N ARG A 111 21.11 -20.33 8.40
CA ARG A 111 20.22 -21.21 7.64
C ARG A 111 20.82 -22.60 7.47
N ASP A 112 22.09 -22.65 7.09
CA ASP A 112 22.78 -23.92 6.85
C ASP A 112 23.02 -24.73 8.16
N GLU A 113 23.33 -24.05 9.26
CA GLU A 113 23.44 -24.69 10.59
C GLU A 113 22.09 -25.26 11.06
N ILE A 114 21.00 -24.50 10.92
CA ILE A 114 19.65 -24.96 11.26
C ILE A 114 19.25 -26.12 10.35
N GLY A 115 19.48 -26.00 9.03
CA GLY A 115 19.19 -27.04 8.05
C GLY A 115 19.85 -28.39 8.41
N LYS A 116 21.12 -28.39 8.67
CA LYS A 116 21.88 -29.61 9.08
C LYS A 116 21.27 -30.26 10.33
N ARG A 117 20.83 -29.48 11.32
CA ARG A 117 20.22 -30.04 12.55
C ARG A 117 18.83 -30.62 12.29
N LEU A 118 18.02 -29.97 11.45
CA LEU A 118 16.71 -30.49 11.05
C LEU A 118 16.83 -31.77 10.22
N GLU A 119 17.80 -31.84 9.31
CA GLU A 119 18.11 -33.04 8.54
C GLU A 119 18.57 -34.20 9.48
N ALA A 120 19.45 -33.92 10.44
CA ALA A 120 19.87 -34.90 11.41
C ALA A 120 18.69 -35.43 12.25
N ALA A 121 17.74 -34.56 12.61
CA ALA A 121 16.52 -34.95 13.30
C ALA A 121 15.67 -35.92 12.45
N LEU A 122 15.48 -35.61 11.17
CA LEU A 122 14.74 -36.48 10.25
C LEU A 122 15.42 -37.84 10.08
N ILE A 123 16.76 -37.84 9.88
CA ILE A 123 17.53 -39.08 9.77
C ILE A 123 17.38 -39.94 11.04
N ALA A 124 17.43 -39.34 12.22
CA ALA A 124 17.24 -40.05 13.48
C ALA A 124 15.82 -40.67 13.60
N GLN A 125 14.80 -39.99 13.07
CA GLN A 125 13.43 -40.55 13.02
C GLN A 125 13.34 -41.70 12.01
N LEU A 126 13.95 -41.58 10.83
CA LEU A 126 13.97 -42.62 9.81
C LEU A 126 14.76 -43.89 10.26
N GLN A 127 15.77 -43.71 11.11
CA GLN A 127 16.47 -44.84 11.73
C GLN A 127 15.59 -45.60 12.73
N LYS A 128 14.71 -44.90 13.43
CA LYS A 128 13.71 -45.50 14.36
C LYS A 128 12.53 -46.11 13.61
N ASN A 129 12.03 -45.43 12.61
CA ASN A 129 10.88 -45.85 11.78
C ASN A 129 11.12 -45.48 10.32
N ARG A 130 11.42 -46.48 9.48
CA ARG A 130 11.67 -46.30 8.04
C ARG A 130 10.47 -45.74 7.29
N ASN A 131 9.25 -45.99 7.80
CA ASN A 131 8.00 -45.56 7.18
C ASN A 131 7.53 -44.18 7.68
N PHE A 132 8.28 -43.53 8.56
CA PHE A 132 7.88 -42.29 9.21
C PHE A 132 7.34 -41.22 8.24
N VAL A 133 8.06 -40.96 7.14
CA VAL A 133 7.63 -39.94 6.15
C VAL A 133 6.34 -40.35 5.44
N ALA A 134 6.15 -41.64 5.15
CA ALA A 134 4.91 -42.13 4.53
C ALA A 134 3.70 -42.05 5.49
N GLU A 135 3.89 -42.42 6.75
CA GLU A 135 2.85 -42.28 7.80
C GLU A 135 2.50 -40.80 8.04
N PHE A 136 3.50 -39.94 8.03
CA PHE A 136 3.28 -38.50 8.19
C PHE A 136 2.57 -37.89 6.96
N ALA A 137 2.92 -38.30 5.75
CA ALA A 137 2.22 -37.86 4.54
C ALA A 137 0.74 -38.27 4.56
N ALA A 138 0.44 -39.53 4.94
CA ALA A 138 -0.94 -39.99 5.08
C ALA A 138 -1.73 -39.18 6.13
N PHE A 139 -1.11 -38.85 7.24
CA PHE A 139 -1.72 -37.97 8.25
C PHE A 139 -2.00 -36.56 7.69
N LEU A 140 -1.08 -35.97 6.93
CA LEU A 140 -1.28 -34.66 6.31
C LEU A 140 -2.41 -34.64 5.27
N GLU A 141 -2.59 -35.76 4.53
CA GLU A 141 -3.74 -35.94 3.63
C GLU A 141 -5.07 -35.95 4.38
N THR A 142 -5.15 -36.62 5.52
CA THR A 142 -6.35 -36.61 6.37
C THR A 142 -6.64 -35.22 6.92
N LEU A 143 -5.62 -34.44 7.28
CA LEU A 143 -5.79 -33.05 7.71
C LEU A 143 -6.31 -32.14 6.58
N GLN A 144 -5.83 -32.32 5.34
CA GLN A 144 -6.33 -31.53 4.20
C GLN A 144 -7.79 -31.81 3.89
N GLN A 145 -8.27 -33.06 4.06
CA GLN A 145 -9.67 -33.42 3.88
C GLN A 145 -10.58 -32.75 4.92
N ILE A 146 -10.10 -32.59 6.16
CA ILE A 146 -10.84 -31.92 7.23
C ILE A 146 -10.87 -30.39 7.06
N GLU A 147 -9.81 -29.81 6.53
CA GLU A 147 -9.66 -28.36 6.33
C GLU A 147 -10.31 -27.84 5.03
N GLY A 148 -10.79 -28.74 4.16
CA GLY A 148 -11.48 -28.36 2.91
C GLY A 148 -12.80 -27.62 3.13
N ASP A 149 -13.35 -27.65 4.34
CA ASP A 149 -14.59 -26.94 4.73
C ASP A 149 -14.34 -25.64 5.53
N GLU A 150 -13.14 -25.37 6.02
CA GLU A 150 -12.83 -24.18 6.82
C GLU A 150 -11.53 -23.50 6.36
N ALA A 151 -11.62 -22.68 5.29
CA ALA A 151 -10.52 -21.83 4.88
C ALA A 151 -10.38 -20.64 5.84
N ASP A 152 -9.57 -20.76 6.89
CA ASP A 152 -9.19 -19.64 7.73
C ASP A 152 -7.68 -19.42 7.76
N GLU A 153 -7.33 -18.13 7.58
CA GLU A 153 -6.04 -17.58 7.24
C GLU A 153 -5.05 -17.66 8.41
N ALA A 154 -3.93 -18.33 8.19
CA ALA A 154 -2.75 -18.17 9.03
C ALA A 154 -1.70 -17.30 8.31
N GLU A 155 -1.26 -16.22 8.97
CA GLU A 155 -0.15 -15.38 8.53
C GLU A 155 1.11 -16.25 8.33
N VAL A 156 1.45 -16.52 7.08
CA VAL A 156 2.70 -17.19 6.70
C VAL A 156 3.69 -16.12 6.26
N ASP A 157 4.62 -15.82 7.13
CA ASP A 157 5.78 -14.95 6.90
C ASP A 157 6.92 -15.73 6.22
N ASP A 158 6.65 -16.48 5.16
CA ASP A 158 7.71 -17.11 4.33
C ASP A 158 7.20 -17.25 2.89
N GLU A 159 7.62 -16.34 2.00
CA GLU A 159 7.52 -16.49 0.55
C GLU A 159 8.52 -17.57 0.08
N GLU A 160 8.10 -18.82 0.05
CA GLU A 160 8.64 -19.84 -0.85
C GLU A 160 7.46 -20.49 -1.57
N ASP A 161 7.41 -20.27 -2.90
CA ASP A 161 6.58 -20.88 -3.93
C ASP A 161 5.45 -21.82 -3.46
N SER A 162 4.23 -21.30 -3.40
CA SER A 162 3.02 -22.10 -3.19
C SER A 162 2.48 -22.63 -4.51
N GLN A 163 3.00 -23.74 -4.96
CA GLN A 163 2.28 -24.64 -5.87
C GLN A 163 1.57 -25.69 -5.02
N THR A 164 0.24 -25.83 -5.18
CA THR A 164 -0.55 -26.90 -4.55
C THR A 164 -0.14 -28.27 -5.09
N PRO A 165 0.58 -29.12 -4.34
CA PRO A 165 0.91 -30.45 -4.77
C PRO A 165 0.14 -31.49 -3.93
N LYS A 166 -0.15 -32.62 -4.54
CA LYS A 166 -0.38 -33.87 -3.84
C LYS A 166 0.69 -34.05 -2.79
N VAL A 167 0.32 -34.49 -1.57
CA VAL A 167 1.23 -34.60 -0.43
C VAL A 167 2.29 -35.68 -0.72
N GLY A 168 3.33 -35.31 -1.43
CA GLY A 168 4.49 -36.18 -1.66
C GLY A 168 5.45 -36.17 -0.48
N ALA A 169 6.41 -37.10 -0.47
CA ALA A 169 7.42 -37.23 0.60
C ALA A 169 8.19 -35.91 0.86
N GLN A 170 8.40 -35.10 -0.17
CA GLN A 170 9.08 -33.81 -0.06
C GLN A 170 8.21 -32.77 0.71
N ALA A 171 6.92 -32.73 0.42
CA ALA A 171 5.99 -31.86 1.14
C ALA A 171 5.87 -32.26 2.61
N ALA A 172 5.77 -33.56 2.90
CA ALA A 172 5.78 -34.05 4.27
C ALA A 172 7.08 -33.69 5.03
N THR A 173 8.23 -33.80 4.36
CA THR A 173 9.51 -33.38 4.95
C THR A 173 9.54 -31.89 5.27
N ASN A 174 9.05 -31.06 4.40
CA ASN A 174 8.98 -29.59 4.61
C ASN A 174 8.05 -29.27 5.79
N GLU A 175 6.88 -29.88 5.87
CA GLU A 175 5.94 -29.72 7.00
C GLU A 175 6.56 -30.17 8.33
N TYR A 176 7.32 -31.28 8.34
CA TYR A 176 8.06 -31.71 9.51
C TYR A 176 9.07 -30.66 9.97
N TYR A 177 9.84 -30.08 9.04
CA TYR A 177 10.77 -29.01 9.34
C TYR A 177 10.08 -27.73 9.83
N GLN A 178 8.93 -27.39 9.28
CA GLN A 178 8.14 -26.24 9.74
C GLN A 178 7.64 -26.48 11.18
N ALA A 179 7.12 -27.64 11.48
CA ALA A 179 6.68 -28.00 12.83
C ALA A 179 7.83 -27.93 13.85
N LEU A 180 9.02 -28.46 13.51
CA LEU A 180 10.21 -28.36 14.36
C LEU A 180 10.65 -26.92 14.56
N ARG A 181 10.63 -26.07 13.52
CA ARG A 181 10.94 -24.65 13.64
C ARG A 181 9.96 -23.91 14.55
N ALA A 182 8.66 -24.24 14.45
CA ALA A 182 7.63 -23.65 15.31
C ALA A 182 7.82 -24.05 16.77
N LEU A 183 8.08 -25.35 17.04
CA LEU A 183 8.41 -25.83 18.38
C LEU A 183 9.69 -25.17 18.93
N ALA A 184 10.72 -25.04 18.11
CA ALA A 184 11.97 -24.42 18.49
C ALA A 184 11.77 -22.93 18.86
N ARG A 185 11.02 -22.18 18.06
CA ARG A 185 10.66 -20.79 18.40
C ARG A 185 9.87 -20.72 19.71
N GLY A 186 8.87 -21.59 19.89
CA GLY A 186 8.11 -21.69 21.14
C GLY A 186 8.97 -21.97 22.35
N ALA A 187 9.89 -22.93 22.24
CA ALA A 187 10.84 -23.29 23.30
C ALA A 187 11.77 -22.13 23.69
N ALA A 188 12.35 -21.43 22.69
CA ALA A 188 13.23 -20.29 22.92
C ALA A 188 12.51 -19.07 23.50
N THR A 189 11.26 -18.81 23.06
CA THR A 189 10.46 -17.67 23.56
C THR A 189 9.63 -17.98 24.79
N LYS A 190 9.63 -19.22 25.27
CA LYS A 190 8.76 -19.74 26.34
C LYS A 190 7.27 -19.52 26.07
N ARG A 191 6.87 -19.56 24.80
CA ARG A 191 5.48 -19.43 24.37
C ARG A 191 4.97 -20.78 23.85
N ALA A 192 3.79 -21.17 24.29
CA ALA A 192 3.15 -22.36 23.76
C ALA A 192 2.73 -22.15 22.31
N VAL A 193 2.91 -23.16 21.47
CA VAL A 193 2.41 -23.13 20.09
C VAL A 193 0.88 -23.29 20.16
N ASN A 194 0.15 -22.52 19.32
CA ASN A 194 -1.29 -22.60 19.23
C ASN A 194 -1.70 -23.99 18.72
N LYS A 195 -2.47 -24.73 19.51
CA LYS A 195 -2.91 -26.09 19.19
C LYS A 195 -4.06 -26.17 18.18
N VAL A 196 -4.74 -25.07 17.95
CA VAL A 196 -5.93 -25.04 17.08
C VAL A 196 -5.55 -24.96 15.59
N ASN A 197 -4.41 -24.36 15.26
CA ASN A 197 -3.98 -24.22 13.89
C ASN A 197 -3.35 -25.52 13.34
N ARG A 198 -3.19 -25.61 12.01
CA ARG A 198 -2.57 -26.75 11.32
C ARG A 198 -1.23 -27.18 11.93
N VAL A 199 -0.34 -26.22 12.20
CA VAL A 199 0.96 -26.50 12.81
C VAL A 199 0.81 -27.13 14.19
N GLY A 200 -0.16 -26.68 14.99
CA GLY A 200 -0.47 -27.25 16.30
C GLY A 200 -0.95 -28.70 16.21
N LYS A 201 -1.86 -29.00 15.28
CA LYS A 201 -2.32 -30.37 14.99
C LYS A 201 -1.17 -31.30 14.56
N VAL A 202 -0.27 -30.77 13.70
CA VAL A 202 0.95 -31.50 13.28
C VAL A 202 1.87 -31.78 14.46
N ILE A 203 2.10 -30.82 15.34
CA ILE A 203 2.92 -30.99 16.54
C ILE A 203 2.32 -32.02 17.49
N GLU A 204 1.01 -32.03 17.66
CA GLU A 204 0.30 -33.01 18.49
C GLU A 204 0.48 -34.43 17.94
N TRP A 205 0.35 -34.61 16.63
CA TRP A 205 0.60 -35.90 15.98
C TRP A 205 2.06 -36.38 16.13
N LEU A 206 3.01 -35.44 16.07
CA LEU A 206 4.43 -35.76 16.24
C LEU A 206 4.73 -36.27 17.67
N GLY A 207 4.09 -35.76 18.70
CA GLY A 207 4.28 -36.19 20.09
C GLY A 207 5.77 -36.22 20.49
N ASP A 208 6.25 -37.38 20.87
CA ASP A 208 7.65 -37.58 21.26
C ASP A 208 8.64 -37.72 20.07
N ARG A 209 8.15 -37.63 18.83
CA ARG A 209 8.94 -37.72 17.59
C ARG A 209 9.60 -36.40 17.21
N VAL A 210 9.99 -35.63 18.21
CA VAL A 210 10.64 -34.32 18.09
C VAL A 210 12.04 -34.34 18.70
N LEU A 211 12.75 -33.24 18.56
CA LEU A 211 14.06 -33.01 19.15
C LEU A 211 14.00 -32.85 20.68
N LEU A 212 15.15 -33.08 21.34
CA LEU A 212 15.28 -32.77 22.76
C LEU A 212 15.03 -31.26 23.02
N GLN A 213 14.55 -30.94 24.21
CA GLN A 213 14.23 -29.56 24.59
C GLN A 213 15.43 -28.62 24.50
N SER A 214 16.66 -29.10 24.84
CA SER A 214 17.88 -28.34 24.69
C SER A 214 18.20 -27.97 23.24
N ASP A 215 17.99 -28.92 22.31
CA ASP A 215 18.22 -28.71 20.88
C ASP A 215 17.17 -27.77 20.27
N LEU A 216 15.90 -27.90 20.70
CA LEU A 216 14.83 -26.98 20.30
C LEU A 216 15.14 -25.55 20.75
N ILE A 217 15.63 -25.35 21.98
CA ILE A 217 16.01 -24.02 22.46
C ILE A 217 17.15 -23.43 21.63
N ASP A 218 18.19 -24.23 21.34
CA ASP A 218 19.32 -23.74 20.54
C ASP A 218 18.95 -23.40 19.10
N ILE A 219 18.17 -24.26 18.44
CA ILE A 219 17.60 -23.99 17.10
C ILE A 219 16.71 -22.74 17.15
N GLY A 220 15.85 -22.62 18.16
CA GLY A 220 14.96 -21.50 18.34
C GLY A 220 15.69 -20.16 18.49
N ASN A 221 16.74 -20.12 19.30
CA ASN A 221 17.59 -18.93 19.42
C ASN A 221 18.23 -18.55 18.07
N LYS A 222 18.73 -19.53 17.32
CA LYS A 222 19.28 -19.29 15.97
C LYS A 222 18.23 -18.79 14.99
N LEU A 223 17.01 -19.31 15.04
CA LEU A 223 15.89 -18.83 14.22
C LEU A 223 15.50 -17.38 14.55
N ILE A 224 15.50 -17.00 15.83
CA ILE A 224 15.24 -15.63 16.26
C ILE A 224 16.30 -14.69 15.69
N LEU A 225 17.59 -15.04 15.81
CA LEU A 225 18.70 -14.25 15.27
C LEU A 225 18.64 -14.14 13.73
N GLN A 226 18.36 -15.25 13.06
CA GLN A 226 18.18 -15.28 11.61
C GLN A 226 17.02 -14.37 11.17
N THR A 227 15.89 -14.45 11.87
CA THR A 227 14.70 -13.61 11.56
C THR A 227 15.02 -12.13 11.77
N ALA A 228 15.71 -11.75 12.84
CA ALA A 228 16.14 -10.38 13.09
C ALA A 228 17.09 -9.89 11.98
N ALA A 229 18.10 -10.69 11.59
CA ALA A 229 19.03 -10.32 10.52
C ALA A 229 18.37 -10.26 9.12
N ARG A 230 17.39 -11.13 8.82
CA ARG A 230 16.67 -11.14 7.54
C ARG A 230 15.99 -9.81 7.23
N ARG A 231 15.57 -9.03 8.23
CA ARG A 231 14.98 -7.69 8.02
C ARG A 231 15.94 -6.73 7.30
N PHE A 232 17.24 -6.98 7.39
CA PHE A 232 18.29 -6.19 6.75
C PHE A 232 18.77 -6.77 5.41
N VAL A 233 18.29 -7.94 5.00
CA VAL A 233 18.66 -8.57 3.71
C VAL A 233 18.00 -7.86 2.54
N THR A 234 16.72 -7.48 2.69
CA THR A 234 15.96 -6.77 1.65
C THR A 234 15.21 -5.58 2.25
N PRO A 235 15.92 -4.61 2.85
CA PRO A 235 15.28 -3.54 3.62
C PRO A 235 14.38 -2.66 2.74
N VAL A 236 14.77 -2.42 1.49
CA VAL A 236 13.99 -1.63 0.53
C VAL A 236 12.68 -2.32 0.17
N ARG A 237 12.75 -3.63 -0.12
CA ARG A 237 11.54 -4.42 -0.39
C ARG A 237 10.64 -4.44 0.84
N GLY A 238 11.18 -4.72 2.02
CA GLY A 238 10.45 -4.72 3.29
C GLY A 238 9.77 -3.38 3.58
N TYR A 239 10.45 -2.26 3.27
CA TYR A 239 9.87 -0.94 3.44
C TYR A 239 8.74 -0.66 2.44
N VAL A 240 9.03 -0.75 1.14
CA VAL A 240 8.07 -0.37 0.07
C VAL A 240 6.88 -1.34 0.04
N SER A 241 7.13 -2.64 0.03
CA SER A 241 6.05 -3.65 0.00
C SER A 241 5.28 -3.75 1.32
N GLY A 242 5.89 -3.37 2.44
CA GLY A 242 5.28 -3.37 3.77
C GLY A 242 4.34 -2.19 4.05
N ILE A 243 4.23 -1.19 3.15
CA ILE A 243 3.41 0.01 3.38
C ILE A 243 1.95 -0.34 3.63
N GLY A 244 1.37 -1.26 2.86
CA GLY A 244 -0.03 -1.70 3.04
C GLY A 244 -0.27 -2.40 4.38
N LYS A 245 0.69 -3.21 4.88
CA LYS A 245 0.61 -3.85 6.20
C LYS A 245 0.69 -2.80 7.32
N ARG A 246 1.62 -1.85 7.21
CA ARG A 246 1.73 -0.74 8.17
C ARG A 246 0.49 0.14 8.17
N TYR A 247 -0.11 0.38 6.99
CA TYR A 247 -1.36 1.13 6.91
C TYR A 247 -2.49 0.47 7.70
N ARG A 248 -2.63 -0.86 7.64
CA ARG A 248 -3.63 -1.58 8.46
C ARG A 248 -3.37 -1.44 9.97
N ALA A 249 -2.10 -1.42 10.39
CA ALA A 249 -1.74 -1.20 11.79
C ALA A 249 -2.08 0.24 12.22
N PHE A 250 -1.71 1.23 11.41
CA PHE A 250 -2.08 2.63 11.58
C PHE A 250 -3.60 2.83 11.69
N ARG A 251 -4.37 2.24 10.77
CA ARG A 251 -5.84 2.30 10.80
C ARG A 251 -6.40 1.76 12.11
N ARG A 252 -5.95 0.59 12.57
CA ARG A 252 -6.41 0.02 13.85
C ARG A 252 -6.13 0.92 15.04
N GLU A 253 -4.96 1.53 15.07
CA GLU A 253 -4.55 2.46 16.13
C GLU A 253 -5.43 3.71 16.10
N ARG A 254 -5.53 4.38 14.96
CA ARG A 254 -6.35 5.60 14.82
C ARG A 254 -7.84 5.35 14.99
N GLN A 255 -8.33 4.18 14.62
CA GLN A 255 -9.71 3.77 14.87
C GLN A 255 -9.98 3.58 16.38
N GLY A 256 -9.02 2.99 17.11
CA GLY A 256 -9.10 2.88 18.57
C GLY A 256 -9.08 4.22 19.29
N GLU A 257 -8.41 5.22 18.72
CA GLU A 257 -8.35 6.60 19.23
C GLU A 257 -9.54 7.47 18.79
N GLY A 258 -10.35 7.01 17.83
CA GLY A 258 -11.42 7.83 17.22
C GLY A 258 -10.89 8.94 16.33
N THR A 259 -9.65 8.80 15.81
CA THR A 259 -8.98 9.74 14.92
C THR A 259 -9.06 9.22 13.50
N TRP A 260 -9.49 10.04 12.54
CA TRP A 260 -9.68 9.73 11.11
C TRP A 260 -10.79 8.71 10.79
N TYR A 261 -11.14 7.84 11.73
CA TYR A 261 -12.08 6.74 11.55
C TYR A 261 -13.13 6.72 12.65
N GLU A 262 -14.32 6.27 12.30
CA GLU A 262 -15.30 5.89 13.30
C GLU A 262 -14.87 4.58 13.99
N SER A 263 -15.25 4.42 15.26
CA SER A 263 -14.86 3.28 16.08
C SER A 263 -15.40 1.94 15.58
N SER A 264 -16.42 1.96 14.72
CA SER A 264 -17.03 0.75 14.13
C SER A 264 -17.22 0.97 12.62
N GLY A 265 -17.12 -0.09 11.82
CA GLY A 265 -17.55 -0.02 10.43
C GLY A 265 -16.59 -0.54 9.37
N PHE A 266 -15.31 -0.80 9.70
CA PHE A 266 -14.39 -1.49 8.80
C PHE A 266 -14.13 -2.91 9.26
N ASP A 267 -14.38 -3.87 8.38
CA ASP A 267 -13.77 -5.18 8.49
C ASP A 267 -12.26 -5.09 8.12
N GLN A 268 -11.44 -6.03 8.60
CA GLN A 268 -9.99 -6.00 8.34
C GLN A 268 -9.63 -5.98 6.85
N ARG A 269 -10.52 -6.53 6.01
CA ARG A 269 -10.38 -6.61 4.55
C ARG A 269 -10.97 -5.43 3.79
N ASP A 270 -11.80 -4.62 4.44
CA ASP A 270 -12.45 -3.49 3.79
C ASP A 270 -11.46 -2.34 3.58
N VAL A 271 -11.46 -1.75 2.38
CA VAL A 271 -10.61 -0.60 2.05
C VAL A 271 -11.45 0.44 1.33
N HIS A 272 -11.41 1.66 1.83
CA HIS A 272 -12.03 2.80 1.17
C HIS A 272 -11.16 3.28 -0.02
N PRO A 273 -11.73 3.79 -1.13
CA PRO A 273 -10.95 4.32 -2.26
C PRO A 273 -9.88 5.35 -1.88
N LEU A 274 -10.18 6.25 -0.93
CA LEU A 274 -9.22 7.25 -0.46
C LEU A 274 -8.07 6.64 0.35
N GLU A 275 -8.28 5.52 1.03
CA GLU A 275 -7.20 4.78 1.71
C GLU A 275 -6.21 4.18 0.70
N LEU A 276 -6.74 3.70 -0.45
CA LEU A 276 -5.87 3.25 -1.55
C LEU A 276 -5.00 4.39 -2.08
N ASP A 277 -5.56 5.60 -2.17
CA ASP A 277 -4.81 6.78 -2.61
C ASP A 277 -3.71 7.14 -1.59
N VAL A 278 -3.97 7.02 -0.28
CA VAL A 278 -2.94 7.20 0.78
C VAL A 278 -1.81 6.18 0.64
N ILE A 279 -2.15 4.89 0.51
CA ILE A 279 -1.16 3.81 0.38
C ILE A 279 -0.34 3.99 -0.91
N LEU A 280 -1.01 4.33 -2.01
CA LEU A 280 -0.35 4.57 -3.29
C LEU A 280 0.62 5.76 -3.21
N LEU A 281 0.17 6.89 -2.65
CA LEU A 281 1.00 8.08 -2.51
C LEU A 281 2.24 7.80 -1.64
N ALA A 282 2.06 7.12 -0.51
CA ALA A 282 3.17 6.74 0.36
C ALA A 282 4.17 5.83 -0.38
N THR A 283 3.68 4.88 -1.19
CA THR A 283 4.53 3.98 -1.99
C THR A 283 5.31 4.73 -3.05
N LEU A 284 4.65 5.63 -3.79
CA LEU A 284 5.30 6.46 -4.81
C LEU A 284 6.31 7.43 -4.20
N LYS A 285 5.96 8.08 -3.10
CA LYS A 285 6.84 8.99 -2.37
C LYS A 285 8.08 8.28 -1.88
N ALA A 286 7.90 7.14 -1.20
CA ALA A 286 8.99 6.30 -0.73
C ALA A 286 9.93 5.87 -1.88
N GLY A 287 9.36 5.41 -2.99
CA GLY A 287 10.13 5.04 -4.18
C GLY A 287 10.91 6.22 -4.75
N ASN A 288 10.27 7.37 -4.93
CA ASN A 288 10.88 8.58 -5.47
C ASN A 288 12.04 9.09 -4.61
N GLU A 289 11.89 9.08 -3.28
CA GLU A 289 12.95 9.52 -2.37
C GLU A 289 14.19 8.63 -2.45
N LEU A 290 14.01 7.31 -2.60
CA LEU A 290 15.12 6.37 -2.80
C LEU A 290 15.75 6.53 -4.19
N ILE A 291 14.94 6.59 -5.25
CA ILE A 291 15.42 6.72 -6.64
C ILE A 291 16.26 8.00 -6.84
N ASN A 292 15.94 9.07 -6.11
CA ASN A 292 16.69 10.33 -6.21
C ASN A 292 18.09 10.28 -5.54
N ARG A 293 18.44 9.20 -4.81
CA ARG A 293 19.76 9.06 -4.20
C ARG A 293 20.80 8.60 -5.21
N ARG A 294 21.98 9.23 -5.22
CA ARG A 294 23.06 8.95 -6.18
C ARG A 294 23.56 7.51 -6.15
N ASN A 295 23.69 6.90 -4.95
CA ASN A 295 24.12 5.51 -4.78
C ASN A 295 23.09 4.54 -5.36
N VAL A 296 21.80 4.82 -5.16
CA VAL A 296 20.70 4.02 -5.73
C VAL A 296 20.69 4.12 -7.25
N GLN A 297 20.81 5.34 -7.81
CA GLN A 297 20.86 5.54 -9.24
C GLN A 297 22.01 4.80 -9.93
N ARG A 298 23.20 4.76 -9.28
CA ARG A 298 24.38 4.05 -9.81
C ARG A 298 24.20 2.54 -9.84
N ALA A 299 23.44 2.00 -8.90
CA ALA A 299 23.28 0.56 -8.71
C ALA A 299 21.83 0.09 -8.96
N ILE A 300 21.01 0.86 -9.66
CA ILE A 300 19.56 0.61 -9.82
C ILE A 300 19.25 -0.75 -10.46
N ASP A 301 20.19 -1.32 -11.20
CA ASP A 301 20.03 -2.63 -11.83
C ASP A 301 20.30 -3.81 -10.89
N SER A 302 20.83 -3.54 -9.69
CA SER A 302 21.06 -4.58 -8.70
C SER A 302 19.75 -5.14 -8.14
N PRO A 303 19.68 -6.44 -7.79
CA PRO A 303 18.45 -7.11 -7.34
C PRO A 303 17.79 -6.45 -6.12
N GLN A 304 18.57 -5.87 -5.21
CA GLN A 304 18.06 -5.18 -4.04
C GLN A 304 17.14 -4.00 -4.35
N TRP A 305 17.29 -3.38 -5.53
CA TRP A 305 16.49 -2.24 -5.99
C TRP A 305 15.32 -2.63 -6.92
N ALA A 306 15.10 -3.93 -7.14
CA ALA A 306 14.03 -4.41 -8.02
C ALA A 306 12.63 -3.78 -7.73
N PRO A 307 12.21 -3.56 -6.46
CA PRO A 307 10.94 -2.87 -6.19
C PRO A 307 10.87 -1.45 -6.75
N LEU A 308 12.00 -0.74 -6.82
CA LEU A 308 12.04 0.62 -7.35
C LEU A 308 11.89 0.65 -8.87
N LYS A 309 12.32 -0.40 -9.59
CA LYS A 309 12.09 -0.51 -11.04
C LYS A 309 10.60 -0.55 -11.38
N ALA A 310 9.79 -1.19 -10.55
CA ALA A 310 8.33 -1.18 -10.71
C ALA A 310 7.76 0.24 -10.60
N VAL A 311 8.24 1.05 -9.65
CA VAL A 311 7.85 2.46 -9.53
C VAL A 311 8.32 3.25 -10.76
N MET A 312 9.58 3.07 -11.19
CA MET A 312 10.13 3.76 -12.36
C MET A 312 9.36 3.46 -13.64
N SER A 313 8.87 2.23 -13.83
CA SER A 313 8.06 1.86 -15.01
C SER A 313 6.73 2.61 -15.09
N CYS A 314 6.26 3.13 -13.97
CA CYS A 314 5.03 3.94 -13.89
C CYS A 314 5.24 5.39 -14.28
N TYR A 315 6.47 5.90 -14.38
CA TYR A 315 6.72 7.30 -14.70
C TYR A 315 6.18 7.69 -16.09
N ARG A 316 5.70 8.93 -16.17
CA ARG A 316 5.22 9.55 -17.40
C ARG A 316 6.02 10.84 -17.67
N HIS A 317 6.38 11.06 -18.93
CA HIS A 317 7.13 12.26 -19.33
C HIS A 317 6.33 13.52 -19.17
N GLN A 318 5.01 13.42 -19.36
CA GLN A 318 4.08 14.52 -19.18
C GLN A 318 2.78 13.99 -18.56
N ILE A 319 2.20 14.75 -17.64
CA ILE A 319 0.92 14.49 -17.02
C ILE A 319 0.02 15.69 -17.31
N LEU A 320 -1.13 15.41 -17.88
CA LEU A 320 -2.16 16.39 -18.16
C LEU A 320 -3.40 16.02 -17.34
N VAL A 321 -3.87 16.94 -16.52
CA VAL A 321 -5.05 16.76 -15.66
C VAL A 321 -6.07 17.80 -16.06
N ASP A 322 -7.18 17.33 -16.61
CA ASP A 322 -8.37 18.15 -16.85
C ASP A 322 -9.33 18.01 -15.68
N GLU A 323 -10.08 19.04 -15.36
CA GLU A 323 -10.98 19.14 -14.20
C GLU A 323 -10.25 18.76 -12.88
N ALA A 324 -9.08 19.34 -12.65
CA ALA A 324 -8.23 19.01 -11.51
C ALA A 324 -8.96 19.20 -10.17
N THR A 325 -9.94 20.06 -10.09
CA THR A 325 -10.74 20.32 -8.89
C THR A 325 -11.68 19.19 -8.51
N ASP A 326 -11.95 18.23 -9.41
CA ASP A 326 -12.72 17.02 -9.11
C ASP A 326 -11.89 15.90 -8.47
N PHE A 327 -10.56 16.00 -8.54
CA PHE A 327 -9.66 15.04 -7.91
C PHE A 327 -9.35 15.45 -6.47
N SER A 328 -9.17 14.45 -5.62
CA SER A 328 -8.72 14.68 -4.26
C SER A 328 -7.27 15.19 -4.23
N PRO A 329 -6.86 15.91 -3.16
CA PRO A 329 -5.45 16.31 -2.98
C PRO A 329 -4.49 15.11 -3.07
N LEU A 330 -4.87 13.96 -2.53
CA LEU A 330 -4.08 12.73 -2.60
C LEU A 330 -3.95 12.19 -4.03
N GLN A 331 -5.03 12.22 -4.81
CA GLN A 331 -5.02 11.77 -6.21
C GLN A 331 -4.12 12.65 -7.06
N LEU A 332 -4.20 13.96 -6.89
CA LEU A 332 -3.31 14.90 -7.58
C LEU A 332 -1.85 14.71 -7.18
N ALA A 333 -1.59 14.50 -5.89
CA ALA A 333 -0.24 14.21 -5.40
C ALA A 333 0.31 12.87 -5.96
N CYS A 334 -0.54 11.84 -6.10
CA CYS A 334 -0.17 10.60 -6.78
C CYS A 334 0.17 10.83 -8.25
N MET A 335 -0.64 11.65 -8.96
CA MET A 335 -0.35 11.99 -10.36
C MET A 335 0.97 12.74 -10.47
N ASN A 336 1.22 13.72 -9.60
CA ASN A 336 2.49 14.45 -9.55
C ASN A 336 3.69 13.53 -9.27
N ALA A 337 3.53 12.57 -8.34
CA ALA A 337 4.57 11.60 -8.01
C ALA A 337 4.91 10.64 -9.17
N LEU A 338 4.03 10.52 -10.16
CA LEU A 338 4.24 9.76 -11.40
C LEU A 338 4.92 10.57 -12.50
N ALA A 339 5.10 11.89 -12.34
CA ALA A 339 5.86 12.69 -13.29
C ALA A 339 7.32 12.25 -13.27
N HIS A 340 7.90 12.05 -14.47
CA HIS A 340 9.28 11.60 -14.58
C HIS A 340 10.23 12.61 -13.90
N PRO A 341 11.15 12.18 -13.01
CA PRO A 341 11.97 13.08 -12.20
C PRO A 341 12.80 14.10 -12.97
N ARG A 342 13.15 13.81 -14.23
CA ARG A 342 13.92 14.73 -15.09
C ARG A 342 13.05 15.81 -15.72
N THR A 343 11.84 15.48 -16.15
CA THR A 343 10.96 16.41 -16.86
C THR A 343 10.06 17.18 -15.90
N ARG A 344 9.56 16.51 -14.85
CA ARG A 344 8.59 17.05 -13.88
C ARG A 344 7.46 17.83 -14.56
N SER A 345 7.06 17.36 -15.75
CA SER A 345 6.07 18.05 -16.57
C SER A 345 4.67 17.67 -16.13
N VAL A 346 4.01 18.58 -15.44
CA VAL A 346 2.63 18.45 -15.01
C VAL A 346 1.86 19.68 -15.44
N PHE A 347 0.71 19.50 -16.07
CA PHE A 347 -0.26 20.53 -16.39
C PHE A 347 -1.59 20.14 -15.78
N ALA A 348 -2.25 21.07 -15.11
CA ALA A 348 -3.57 20.86 -14.53
C ALA A 348 -4.44 22.08 -14.82
N CYS A 349 -5.70 21.84 -15.19
CA CYS A 349 -6.71 22.88 -15.30
C CYS A 349 -7.98 22.46 -14.57
N GLY A 350 -8.75 23.39 -14.08
CA GLY A 350 -9.99 23.15 -13.35
C GLY A 350 -10.61 24.44 -12.85
N ASP A 351 -11.85 24.33 -12.38
CA ASP A 351 -12.62 25.42 -11.82
C ASP A 351 -13.17 25.02 -10.44
N PHE A 352 -12.80 25.76 -9.40
CA PHE A 352 -13.28 25.49 -8.04
C PHE A 352 -14.79 25.61 -7.88
N ASN A 353 -15.45 26.40 -8.73
CA ASN A 353 -16.90 26.56 -8.72
C ASN A 353 -17.67 25.44 -9.45
N GLN A 354 -16.99 24.66 -10.31
CA GLN A 354 -17.59 23.57 -11.08
C GLN A 354 -17.34 22.18 -10.48
N ARG A 355 -16.74 22.12 -9.30
CA ARG A 355 -16.41 20.86 -8.64
C ARG A 355 -17.66 20.01 -8.37
N LEU A 356 -17.66 18.76 -8.84
CA LEU A 356 -18.75 17.80 -8.68
C LEU A 356 -18.57 16.86 -7.48
N THR A 357 -17.34 16.71 -6.97
CA THR A 357 -17.03 15.75 -5.92
C THR A 357 -16.92 16.40 -4.53
N THR A 358 -17.30 15.66 -3.49
CA THR A 358 -17.20 16.14 -2.11
C THR A 358 -15.76 16.08 -1.57
N TRP A 359 -14.91 15.25 -2.16
CA TRP A 359 -13.51 15.01 -1.79
C TRP A 359 -12.50 15.76 -2.64
N GLY A 360 -12.94 16.47 -3.69
CA GLY A 360 -12.09 17.24 -4.58
C GLY A 360 -11.37 18.40 -3.90
N VAL A 361 -10.32 18.90 -4.56
CA VAL A 361 -9.53 20.04 -4.06
C VAL A 361 -10.44 21.27 -3.88
N ARG A 362 -10.35 21.89 -2.68
CA ARG A 362 -11.21 22.99 -2.27
C ARG A 362 -10.56 24.35 -2.27
N SER A 363 -9.23 24.37 -2.25
CA SER A 363 -8.50 25.62 -2.11
C SER A 363 -7.19 25.60 -2.89
N PRO A 364 -6.65 26.78 -3.23
CA PRO A 364 -5.31 26.90 -3.83
C PRO A 364 -4.20 26.29 -2.97
N GLU A 365 -4.32 26.31 -1.63
CA GLU A 365 -3.34 25.74 -0.71
C GLU A 365 -3.29 24.22 -0.84
N ALA A 366 -4.45 23.56 -0.90
CA ALA A 366 -4.54 22.12 -1.11
C ALA A 366 -3.99 21.71 -2.48
N LEU A 367 -4.22 22.56 -3.51
CA LEU A 367 -3.63 22.36 -4.83
C LEU A 367 -2.11 22.51 -4.79
N SER A 368 -1.60 23.55 -4.12
CA SER A 368 -0.15 23.79 -3.95
C SER A 368 0.55 22.66 -3.19
N TRP A 369 -0.09 22.08 -2.20
CA TRP A 369 0.44 20.90 -1.52
C TRP A 369 0.57 19.70 -2.47
N SER A 370 -0.46 19.46 -3.29
CA SER A 370 -0.48 18.33 -4.23
C SER A 370 0.51 18.51 -5.40
N LEU A 371 0.68 19.75 -5.85
CA LEU A 371 1.45 20.16 -7.02
C LEU A 371 2.40 21.32 -6.67
N PRO A 372 3.43 21.10 -5.82
CA PRO A 372 4.21 22.17 -5.21
C PRO A 372 5.06 22.97 -6.20
N SER A 373 5.26 22.47 -7.41
CA SER A 373 6.07 23.15 -8.45
C SER A 373 5.20 23.82 -9.53
N LEU A 374 3.88 23.89 -9.32
CA LEU A 374 2.96 24.41 -10.32
C LEU A 374 2.88 25.93 -10.25
N GLU A 375 3.07 26.60 -11.39
CA GLU A 375 2.73 28.01 -11.55
C GLU A 375 1.24 28.14 -11.83
N VAL A 376 0.49 28.78 -10.94
CA VAL A 376 -0.94 28.98 -11.09
C VAL A 376 -1.22 30.22 -11.92
N ARG A 377 -2.01 30.09 -12.96
CA ARG A 377 -2.51 31.19 -13.79
C ARG A 377 -4.02 31.13 -13.87
N GLU A 378 -4.66 32.27 -13.71
CA GLU A 378 -6.10 32.38 -13.85
C GLU A 378 -6.48 32.75 -15.30
N ILE A 379 -7.47 32.04 -15.84
CA ILE A 379 -8.08 32.38 -17.11
C ILE A 379 -9.26 33.31 -16.80
N THR A 380 -9.10 34.57 -17.18
CA THR A 380 -10.09 35.63 -16.91
C THR A 380 -10.96 35.97 -18.11
N VAL A 381 -10.88 35.17 -19.18
CA VAL A 381 -11.66 35.43 -20.43
C VAL A 381 -12.57 34.25 -20.74
N ALA A 382 -13.85 34.50 -20.87
CA ALA A 382 -14.83 33.50 -21.30
C ALA A 382 -15.05 33.58 -22.83
N TYR A 383 -14.82 32.44 -23.51
CA TYR A 383 -15.00 32.34 -24.97
C TYR A 383 -16.23 31.56 -25.40
N ARG A 384 -16.82 30.76 -24.52
CA ARG A 384 -17.88 29.81 -24.89
C ARG A 384 -19.31 30.30 -24.59
N GLN A 385 -19.47 31.18 -23.61
CA GLN A 385 -20.77 31.58 -23.12
C GLN A 385 -21.10 33.01 -23.50
N SER A 386 -22.40 33.31 -23.70
CA SER A 386 -22.87 34.67 -23.87
C SER A 386 -22.70 35.47 -22.58
N ARG A 387 -22.73 36.81 -22.70
CA ARG A 387 -22.67 37.72 -21.54
C ARG A 387 -23.78 37.42 -20.54
N GLN A 388 -25.01 37.23 -21.05
CA GLN A 388 -26.19 36.95 -20.21
C GLN A 388 -26.08 35.66 -19.45
N LEU A 389 -25.52 34.57 -20.04
CA LEU A 389 -25.26 33.33 -19.35
C LEU A 389 -24.17 33.47 -18.31
N ASN A 390 -23.12 34.24 -18.59
CA ASN A 390 -22.07 34.52 -17.59
C ASN A 390 -22.61 35.32 -16.39
N ASP A 391 -23.48 36.32 -16.64
CA ASP A 391 -24.09 37.12 -15.59
C ASP A 391 -25.03 36.25 -14.73
N LEU A 392 -25.84 35.39 -15.35
CA LEU A 392 -26.68 34.43 -14.63
C LEU A 392 -25.83 33.44 -13.77
N ALA A 393 -24.75 32.91 -14.33
CA ALA A 393 -23.84 32.02 -13.60
C ALA A 393 -23.22 32.71 -12.38
N ARG A 394 -22.82 33.99 -12.54
CA ARG A 394 -22.30 34.81 -11.42
C ARG A 394 -23.35 35.02 -10.33
N ASP A 395 -24.58 35.28 -10.70
CA ASP A 395 -25.65 35.48 -9.73
C ASP A 395 -26.00 34.20 -8.98
N ILE A 396 -25.98 33.05 -9.65
CA ILE A 396 -26.12 31.74 -9.01
C ILE A 396 -24.94 31.48 -8.03
N ILE A 397 -23.69 31.72 -8.45
CA ILE A 397 -22.52 31.53 -7.59
C ILE A 397 -22.61 32.42 -6.34
N ARG A 398 -23.01 33.71 -6.49
CA ARG A 398 -23.22 34.61 -5.34
C ARG A 398 -24.34 34.11 -4.42
N ALA A 399 -25.44 33.64 -5.00
CA ALA A 399 -26.57 33.15 -4.22
C ALA A 399 -26.25 31.95 -3.35
N VAL A 400 -25.33 31.09 -3.80
CA VAL A 400 -24.84 29.91 -3.05
C VAL A 400 -23.59 30.20 -2.18
N GLY A 401 -23.17 31.47 -2.09
CA GLY A 401 -22.01 31.86 -1.26
C GLY A 401 -20.66 31.56 -1.87
N GLY A 402 -20.56 31.27 -3.16
CA GLY A 402 -19.32 31.04 -3.88
C GLY A 402 -18.55 32.32 -4.20
N THR A 403 -17.28 32.19 -4.55
CA THR A 403 -16.42 33.32 -4.96
C THR A 403 -16.55 33.56 -6.45
N VAL A 404 -16.98 34.78 -6.81
CA VAL A 404 -17.13 35.18 -8.21
C VAL A 404 -15.81 35.74 -8.73
N GLN A 405 -15.25 35.14 -9.77
CA GLN A 405 -14.12 35.68 -10.50
C GLN A 405 -14.63 36.74 -11.54
N ASN A 406 -13.84 37.80 -11.71
CA ASN A 406 -14.09 38.80 -12.75
C ASN A 406 -13.63 38.26 -14.11
N VAL A 407 -14.51 37.60 -14.80
CA VAL A 407 -14.27 37.11 -16.16
C VAL A 407 -14.65 38.19 -17.16
N SER A 408 -13.75 38.57 -18.05
CA SER A 408 -14.00 39.46 -19.16
C SER A 408 -14.44 38.66 -20.39
N LEU A 409 -15.32 39.30 -21.21
CA LEU A 409 -15.66 38.76 -22.54
C LEU A 409 -14.80 39.50 -23.57
N PRO A 410 -14.23 38.80 -24.56
CA PRO A 410 -13.59 39.47 -25.68
C PRO A 410 -14.57 40.42 -26.36
N ALA A 411 -14.12 41.64 -26.72
CA ALA A 411 -14.96 42.62 -27.36
C ALA A 411 -15.52 42.16 -28.71
N GLU A 412 -14.88 41.18 -29.33
CA GLU A 412 -15.23 40.65 -30.64
C GLU A 412 -16.24 39.49 -30.57
N VAL A 413 -16.51 38.93 -29.37
CA VAL A 413 -17.49 37.84 -29.21
C VAL A 413 -18.82 38.40 -28.75
N ASN A 414 -19.71 38.63 -29.69
CA ASN A 414 -21.10 39.02 -29.42
C ASN A 414 -22.00 37.82 -29.64
N ASN A 415 -22.18 37.02 -28.60
CA ASN A 415 -23.05 35.84 -28.59
C ASN A 415 -24.40 36.10 -27.90
N ASP A 416 -24.78 37.37 -27.70
CA ASP A 416 -26.02 37.78 -27.01
C ASP A 416 -27.23 37.66 -27.95
N VAL A 417 -27.60 36.44 -28.31
CA VAL A 417 -28.71 36.19 -29.27
C VAL A 417 -30.03 35.90 -28.56
N ALA A 418 -30.02 35.26 -27.39
CA ALA A 418 -31.21 34.90 -26.64
C ALA A 418 -30.97 35.01 -25.12
N SER A 419 -31.98 35.52 -24.41
CA SER A 419 -31.93 35.56 -22.94
C SER A 419 -32.10 34.18 -22.33
N PRO A 420 -31.40 33.87 -21.23
CA PRO A 420 -31.62 32.67 -20.45
C PRO A 420 -33.08 32.57 -20.00
N VAL A 421 -33.64 31.37 -20.04
CA VAL A 421 -35.04 31.10 -19.63
C VAL A 421 -34.97 30.27 -18.33
N LEU A 422 -35.65 30.80 -17.30
CA LEU A 422 -35.86 30.07 -16.04
C LEU A 422 -37.25 29.43 -16.08
N VAL A 423 -37.31 28.12 -15.95
CA VAL A 423 -38.55 27.36 -15.85
C VAL A 423 -38.75 26.91 -14.41
N GLU A 424 -39.72 27.52 -13.72
CA GLU A 424 -40.05 27.22 -12.34
C GLU A 424 -41.14 26.16 -12.21
N ASN A 425 -41.10 25.34 -11.17
CA ASN A 425 -42.13 24.37 -10.78
C ASN A 425 -42.58 23.39 -11.88
N SER A 426 -41.65 22.98 -12.76
CA SER A 426 -41.94 21.98 -13.77
C SER A 426 -41.85 20.56 -13.25
N SER A 427 -42.76 19.67 -13.61
CA SER A 427 -42.60 18.23 -13.46
C SER A 427 -41.59 17.71 -14.50
N ASN A 428 -41.01 16.53 -14.25
CA ASN A 428 -40.09 15.88 -15.20
C ASN A 428 -40.73 15.75 -16.61
N THR A 429 -42.02 15.44 -16.69
CA THR A 429 -42.74 15.31 -17.95
C THR A 429 -42.82 16.66 -18.69
N GLN A 430 -43.18 17.72 -18.00
CA GLN A 430 -43.23 19.08 -18.57
C GLN A 430 -41.83 19.55 -19.01
N THR A 431 -40.80 19.23 -18.26
CA THR A 431 -39.39 19.53 -18.63
C THR A 431 -39.03 18.84 -19.94
N VAL A 432 -39.36 17.54 -20.07
CA VAL A 432 -39.07 16.76 -21.28
C VAL A 432 -39.83 17.31 -22.48
N GLU A 433 -41.15 17.63 -22.33
CA GLU A 433 -41.97 18.21 -23.38
C GLU A 433 -41.44 19.59 -23.83
N TRP A 434 -41.01 20.41 -22.85
CA TRP A 434 -40.42 21.72 -23.16
C TRP A 434 -39.09 21.58 -23.92
N LEU A 435 -38.21 20.68 -23.47
CA LEU A 435 -36.93 20.42 -24.14
C LEU A 435 -37.13 19.88 -25.56
N ALA A 436 -38.06 18.94 -25.75
CA ALA A 436 -38.40 18.40 -27.08
C ALA A 436 -38.89 19.50 -28.03
N ALA A 437 -39.75 20.40 -27.55
CA ALA A 437 -40.20 21.53 -28.33
C ALA A 437 -39.08 22.50 -28.72
N ARG A 438 -38.14 22.76 -27.79
CA ARG A 438 -36.98 23.63 -28.07
C ARG A 438 -36.00 22.98 -29.05
N ILE A 439 -35.75 21.69 -28.94
CA ILE A 439 -34.95 20.96 -29.94
C ILE A 439 -35.57 21.05 -31.32
N THR A 440 -36.88 20.82 -31.43
CA THR A 440 -37.59 20.93 -32.69
C THR A 440 -37.53 22.36 -33.28
N ASP A 441 -37.62 23.40 -32.43
CA ASP A 441 -37.46 24.78 -32.89
C ASP A 441 -36.04 25.05 -33.41
N ILE A 442 -34.99 24.52 -32.72
CA ILE A 442 -33.60 24.65 -33.15
C ILE A 442 -33.40 23.93 -34.50
N GLU A 443 -33.91 22.71 -34.66
CA GLU A 443 -33.81 21.91 -35.90
C GLU A 443 -34.38 22.66 -37.13
N ARG A 444 -35.36 23.52 -36.92
CA ARG A 444 -35.94 24.35 -38.01
C ARG A 444 -35.03 25.48 -38.48
N PHE A 445 -34.06 25.89 -37.67
CA PHE A 445 -33.20 27.05 -37.92
C PHE A 445 -31.75 26.71 -38.21
N VAL A 446 -31.32 25.44 -38.01
CA VAL A 446 -29.94 24.99 -38.24
C VAL A 446 -29.91 23.90 -39.28
N ASP A 447 -29.08 24.06 -40.32
CA ASP A 447 -28.87 23.04 -41.35
C ASP A 447 -28.15 21.78 -40.85
N GLN A 448 -27.49 21.88 -39.70
CA GLN A 448 -26.84 20.78 -39.01
C GLN A 448 -27.08 20.84 -37.51
N LEU A 449 -27.50 19.74 -36.91
CA LEU A 449 -27.60 19.62 -35.46
C LEU A 449 -26.23 19.69 -34.82
N PRO A 450 -26.03 20.45 -33.72
CA PRO A 450 -24.81 20.39 -32.95
C PRO A 450 -24.64 19.00 -32.36
N SER A 451 -23.46 18.43 -32.53
CA SER A 451 -23.06 17.11 -32.03
C SER A 451 -22.91 17.09 -30.51
#